data_d320ef8250a86e2ec7aba0fffe60b694
#
_entry.id   d320ef8250a86e2ec7aba0fffe60b694
#
_cell.length_a   1.000
_cell.length_b   1.000
_cell.length_c   1.000
_cell.angle_alpha   90.00
_cell.angle_beta   90.00
_cell.angle_gamma   90.00
#
_symmetry.space_group_name_H-M   'P 1'
#
loop_
_entity.id
_entity.type
_entity.pdbx_description
1 polymer ?
#
loop_
_entity_poly.entity_id
_entity_poly.type
_entity_poly.pdbx_seq_one_letter_code
_entity_poly.pdbx_strand_id
1 'polypeptide(L)'
;HSPCIIFIDEIDAVGRSRGAGLGGGNDEREQTLNQLLVEMDGFDTNEGVIIIAATNRPDVLDPALLRPGRFDRQVVVSNPDIIGREKILKVHVKKINMSPDVNLRTVARGTPGFSGADLANLVNEAALLAARKNKRIVTFQEFEEAKDKVMMGAERRSMVMTEDEKKLTAYHEGGHAIVSFNLESSDPIHKATIIPRGRALGMVMNLPERDKYQYTIKEFKAKIAMCFGGRVAEELIFGKDNITSGAGGGSGSDINQATKIAKAMVTKYGMSEELGPMEYGENEEEIFLGRSVARQQNMSEEMT
;
A
#
# COMPACT_ATOMS: atom_id res chain seq x y z
N HIS A 1 8.07 -10.53 38.52
CA HIS A 1 8.86 -11.77 38.70
C HIS A 1 9.89 -11.88 37.59
N SER A 2 11.16 -11.69 37.90
CA SER A 2 12.24 -11.95 36.97
C SER A 2 12.69 -13.43 37.03
N PRO A 3 13.15 -14.03 35.90
CA PRO A 3 13.29 -13.43 34.56
C PRO A 3 11.96 -13.37 33.81
N CYS A 4 11.71 -12.30 33.05
CA CYS A 4 10.51 -12.15 32.26
C CYS A 4 10.72 -11.32 30.99
N ILE A 5 9.79 -11.44 30.04
CA ILE A 5 9.73 -10.61 28.84
C ILE A 5 8.48 -9.74 28.97
N ILE A 6 8.63 -8.44 28.86
CA ILE A 6 7.53 -7.46 28.83
C ILE A 6 7.35 -7.02 27.39
N PHE A 7 6.13 -7.21 26.85
CA PHE A 7 5.79 -6.75 25.51
C PHE A 7 4.82 -5.59 25.60
N ILE A 8 5.18 -4.47 24.94
CA ILE A 8 4.38 -3.25 24.85
C ILE A 8 4.00 -3.03 23.41
N ASP A 9 2.72 -3.21 23.07
CA ASP A 9 2.21 -2.94 21.75
C ASP A 9 1.80 -1.47 21.60
N GLU A 10 1.86 -0.94 20.36
CA GLU A 10 1.48 0.44 20.03
C GLU A 10 2.13 1.49 20.95
N ILE A 11 3.43 1.38 21.19
CA ILE A 11 4.14 2.27 22.10
C ILE A 11 4.04 3.76 21.70
N ASP A 12 3.75 4.06 20.45
CA ASP A 12 3.49 5.42 19.97
C ASP A 12 2.24 6.06 20.60
N ALA A 13 1.36 5.28 21.23
CA ALA A 13 0.23 5.83 21.99
C ALA A 13 0.68 6.68 23.19
N VAL A 14 1.79 6.31 23.81
CA VAL A 14 2.37 6.99 24.98
C VAL A 14 3.74 7.61 24.69
N GLY A 15 4.48 7.05 23.74
CA GLY A 15 5.86 7.39 23.43
C GLY A 15 6.05 8.49 22.39
N ARG A 16 5.07 9.35 22.13
CA ARG A 16 5.19 10.45 21.17
C ARG A 16 6.13 11.54 21.62
N SER A 17 6.84 12.14 20.64
CA SER A 17 7.68 13.31 20.82
C SER A 17 6.92 14.49 21.43
N ARG A 18 7.60 15.24 22.31
CA ARG A 18 7.06 16.38 23.05
C ARG A 18 6.71 17.53 22.10
N GLY A 19 5.55 18.13 22.27
CA GLY A 19 5.15 19.33 21.50
C GLY A 19 4.10 19.11 20.42
N ALA A 20 3.58 17.90 20.25
CA ALA A 20 2.62 17.57 19.20
C ALA A 20 1.13 17.73 19.57
N GLY A 21 0.75 18.73 20.37
CA GLY A 21 -0.68 18.99 20.61
C GLY A 21 -0.96 20.11 21.58
N LEU A 22 -1.89 20.99 21.20
CA LEU A 22 -2.52 21.99 22.06
C LEU A 22 -3.79 21.40 22.67
N GLY A 23 -3.71 20.87 23.91
CA GLY A 23 -4.89 20.42 24.65
C GLY A 23 -4.56 19.59 25.87
N GLY A 24 -5.30 19.73 26.97
CA GLY A 24 -5.08 19.18 28.31
C GLY A 24 -5.03 17.64 28.46
N GLY A 25 -4.93 16.87 27.38
CA GLY A 25 -4.67 15.42 27.40
C GLY A 25 -3.21 15.04 27.19
N ASN A 26 -2.32 16.02 27.01
CA ASN A 26 -0.90 15.77 26.78
C ASN A 26 -0.14 15.53 28.09
N ASP A 27 -0.55 16.16 29.19
CA ASP A 27 0.14 16.08 30.47
C ASP A 27 0.15 14.64 31.02
N GLU A 28 -0.95 13.90 30.91
CA GLU A 28 -1.02 12.50 31.35
C GLU A 28 -0.13 11.58 30.54
N ARG A 29 -0.06 11.80 29.23
CA ARG A 29 0.79 11.00 28.31
C ARG A 29 2.27 11.30 28.56
N GLU A 30 2.64 12.57 28.72
CA GLU A 30 4.00 12.96 29.04
C GLU A 30 4.41 12.42 30.42
N GLN A 31 3.51 12.42 31.39
CA GLN A 31 3.75 11.81 32.70
C GLN A 31 3.97 10.29 32.57
N THR A 32 3.13 9.61 31.79
CA THR A 32 3.28 8.17 31.53
C THR A 32 4.59 7.84 30.82
N LEU A 33 4.96 8.63 29.80
CA LEU A 33 6.24 8.47 29.11
C LEU A 33 7.42 8.67 30.06
N ASN A 34 7.38 9.74 30.86
CA ASN A 34 8.46 10.03 31.82
C ASN A 34 8.58 8.91 32.86
N GLN A 35 7.46 8.38 33.36
CA GLN A 35 7.47 7.25 34.29
C GLN A 35 8.04 6.01 33.61
N LEU A 36 7.65 5.70 32.37
CA LEU A 36 8.20 4.57 31.61
C LEU A 36 9.73 4.70 31.46
N LEU A 37 10.23 5.90 31.11
CA LEU A 37 11.65 6.15 31.00
C LEU A 37 12.40 5.96 32.32
N VAL A 38 11.83 6.40 33.43
CA VAL A 38 12.41 6.22 34.77
C VAL A 38 12.47 4.74 35.15
N GLU A 39 11.38 3.98 34.90
CA GLU A 39 11.36 2.55 35.17
C GLU A 39 12.38 1.79 34.31
N MET A 40 12.51 2.17 33.03
CA MET A 40 13.51 1.56 32.14
C MET A 40 14.95 1.83 32.60
N ASP A 41 15.22 3.05 33.05
CA ASP A 41 16.56 3.42 33.57
C ASP A 41 16.85 2.79 34.95
N GLY A 42 15.84 2.35 35.65
CA GLY A 42 15.93 1.69 36.97
C GLY A 42 16.16 0.18 36.89
N PHE A 43 16.07 -0.45 35.72
CA PHE A 43 16.36 -1.89 35.60
C PHE A 43 17.88 -2.15 35.67
N ASP A 44 18.30 -2.84 36.71
CA ASP A 44 19.65 -3.38 36.76
C ASP A 44 19.84 -4.46 35.69
N THR A 45 20.97 -4.41 34.98
CA THR A 45 21.32 -5.34 33.90
C THR A 45 21.29 -6.83 34.30
N ASN A 46 21.23 -7.12 35.59
CA ASN A 46 21.22 -8.46 36.14
C ASN A 46 19.83 -9.04 36.47
N GLU A 47 18.76 -8.27 36.33
CA GLU A 47 17.43 -8.75 36.75
C GLU A 47 16.77 -9.70 35.73
N GLY A 48 17.34 -9.88 34.54
CA GLY A 48 16.80 -10.79 33.51
C GLY A 48 15.44 -10.34 32.95
N VAL A 49 15.15 -9.04 32.97
CA VAL A 49 13.95 -8.44 32.36
C VAL A 49 14.30 -7.96 30.95
N ILE A 50 13.52 -8.39 29.94
CA ILE A 50 13.66 -7.96 28.57
C ILE A 50 12.40 -7.19 28.19
N ILE A 51 12.56 -5.95 27.71
CA ILE A 51 11.43 -5.13 27.22
C ILE A 51 11.44 -5.14 25.71
N ILE A 52 10.30 -5.45 25.11
CA ILE A 52 10.08 -5.42 23.65
C ILE A 52 8.89 -4.47 23.41
N ALA A 53 9.05 -3.50 22.52
CA ALA A 53 7.96 -2.63 22.10
C ALA A 53 7.73 -2.75 20.59
N ALA A 54 6.49 -2.56 20.16
CA ALA A 54 6.12 -2.52 18.76
C ALA A 54 5.40 -1.22 18.42
N THR A 55 5.63 -0.70 17.22
CA THR A 55 4.92 0.46 16.67
C THR A 55 4.87 0.38 15.14
N ASN A 56 3.78 0.90 14.57
CA ASN A 56 3.64 1.15 13.13
C ASN A 56 4.08 2.57 12.75
N ARG A 57 4.45 3.41 13.74
CA ARG A 57 4.82 4.80 13.55
C ARG A 57 6.13 5.16 14.28
N PRO A 58 7.26 4.65 13.82
CA PRO A 58 8.55 4.96 14.43
C PRO A 58 8.93 6.45 14.32
N ASP A 59 8.38 7.16 13.32
CA ASP A 59 8.58 8.59 13.04
C ASP A 59 8.11 9.52 14.16
N VAL A 60 7.10 9.11 14.93
CA VAL A 60 6.52 9.94 16.00
C VAL A 60 7.09 9.66 17.38
N LEU A 61 7.96 8.65 17.53
CA LEU A 61 8.51 8.27 18.83
C LEU A 61 9.46 9.35 19.38
N ASP A 62 9.40 9.54 20.70
CA ASP A 62 10.35 10.41 21.39
C ASP A 62 11.78 9.81 21.29
N PRO A 63 12.77 10.59 20.80
CA PRO A 63 14.16 10.12 20.70
C PRO A 63 14.75 9.62 22.02
N ALA A 64 14.19 10.03 23.16
CA ALA A 64 14.62 9.55 24.46
C ALA A 64 14.39 8.05 24.67
N LEU A 65 13.36 7.47 24.02
CA LEU A 65 13.10 6.02 24.06
C LEU A 65 14.17 5.20 23.32
N LEU A 66 14.81 5.80 22.31
CA LEU A 66 15.75 5.13 21.40
C LEU A 66 17.21 5.25 21.88
N ARG A 67 17.45 5.84 23.05
CA ARG A 67 18.79 5.97 23.62
C ARG A 67 19.35 4.63 24.10
N PRO A 68 20.71 4.46 24.08
CA PRO A 68 21.36 3.30 24.67
C PRO A 68 20.91 3.05 26.12
N GLY A 69 20.68 1.78 26.46
CA GLY A 69 20.15 1.38 27.77
C GLY A 69 18.62 1.29 27.84
N ARG A 70 17.92 1.71 26.76
CA ARG A 70 16.46 1.60 26.61
C ARG A 70 16.13 0.73 25.41
N PHE A 71 15.45 1.25 24.37
CA PHE A 71 15.24 0.51 23.12
C PHE A 71 16.43 0.73 22.18
N ASP A 72 17.55 0.12 22.51
CA ASP A 72 18.81 0.25 21.78
C ASP A 72 18.86 -0.60 20.50
N ARG A 73 17.98 -1.60 20.38
CA ARG A 73 17.87 -2.46 19.21
C ARG A 73 16.57 -2.22 18.48
N GLN A 74 16.69 -1.81 17.23
CA GLN A 74 15.54 -1.60 16.34
C GLN A 74 15.53 -2.68 15.28
N VAL A 75 14.36 -3.32 15.11
CA VAL A 75 14.11 -4.36 14.09
C VAL A 75 12.95 -3.92 13.25
N VAL A 76 13.20 -3.71 11.96
CA VAL A 76 12.14 -3.41 10.99
C VAL A 76 11.55 -4.72 10.48
N VAL A 77 10.26 -4.91 10.67
CA VAL A 77 9.51 -6.04 10.13
C VAL A 77 8.86 -5.60 8.82
N SER A 78 9.49 -5.94 7.70
CA SER A 78 8.97 -5.66 6.36
C SER A 78 7.82 -6.61 5.98
N ASN A 79 7.05 -6.24 4.94
CA ASN A 79 6.09 -7.16 4.34
C ASN A 79 6.79 -8.46 3.92
N PRO A 80 6.11 -9.62 4.09
CA PRO A 80 6.72 -10.91 3.83
C PRO A 80 6.98 -11.13 2.33
N ASP A 81 8.08 -11.80 2.03
CA ASP A 81 8.38 -12.35 0.70
C ASP A 81 7.45 -13.52 0.35
N ILE A 82 7.59 -14.09 -0.84
CA ILE A 82 6.75 -15.22 -1.30
C ILE A 82 6.78 -16.39 -0.31
N ILE A 83 7.96 -16.70 0.24
CA ILE A 83 8.14 -17.81 1.18
C ILE A 83 7.46 -17.50 2.51
N GLY A 84 7.62 -16.27 2.99
CA GLY A 84 6.95 -15.77 4.20
C GLY A 84 5.44 -15.78 4.04
N ARG A 85 4.91 -15.30 2.91
CA ARG A 85 3.47 -15.31 2.62
C ARG A 85 2.91 -16.74 2.59
N GLU A 86 3.61 -17.69 1.95
CA GLU A 86 3.21 -19.09 1.96
C GLU A 86 3.13 -19.66 3.39
N LYS A 87 4.12 -19.36 4.25
CA LYS A 87 4.11 -19.80 5.65
C LYS A 87 2.95 -19.19 6.44
N ILE A 88 2.68 -17.90 6.25
CA ILE A 88 1.57 -17.20 6.89
C ILE A 88 0.23 -17.79 6.43
N LEU A 89 0.05 -18.00 5.13
CA LEU A 89 -1.15 -18.66 4.60
C LEU A 89 -1.35 -20.04 5.23
N LYS A 90 -0.29 -20.87 5.36
CA LYS A 90 -0.35 -22.20 6.02
C LYS A 90 -0.86 -22.12 7.46
N VAL A 91 -0.60 -21.03 8.17
CA VAL A 91 -1.13 -20.83 9.53
C VAL A 91 -2.63 -20.53 9.50
N HIS A 92 -3.06 -19.62 8.62
CA HIS A 92 -4.44 -19.17 8.59
C HIS A 92 -5.41 -20.20 7.99
N VAL A 93 -4.99 -20.97 6.98
CA VAL A 93 -5.84 -22.02 6.37
C VAL A 93 -6.14 -23.20 7.30
N LYS A 94 -5.41 -23.36 8.41
CA LYS A 94 -5.73 -24.39 9.42
C LYS A 94 -7.13 -24.22 10.03
N LYS A 95 -7.71 -23.03 9.92
CA LYS A 95 -9.04 -22.70 10.47
C LYS A 95 -10.19 -22.95 9.51
N ILE A 96 -9.91 -23.35 8.26
CA ILE A 96 -10.90 -23.55 7.20
C ILE A 96 -10.75 -24.92 6.55
N ASN A 97 -11.84 -25.43 5.99
CA ASN A 97 -11.80 -26.64 5.16
C ASN A 97 -11.35 -26.24 3.74
N MET A 98 -10.09 -26.48 3.43
CA MET A 98 -9.50 -26.17 2.14
C MET A 98 -9.40 -27.43 1.27
N SER A 99 -9.65 -27.30 -0.03
CA SER A 99 -9.48 -28.38 -0.99
C SER A 99 -7.99 -28.75 -1.14
N PRO A 100 -7.65 -30.05 -1.25
CA PRO A 100 -6.26 -30.51 -1.38
C PRO A 100 -5.56 -30.00 -2.65
N ASP A 101 -6.31 -29.63 -3.68
CA ASP A 101 -5.78 -29.09 -4.95
C ASP A 101 -5.32 -27.62 -4.86
N VAL A 102 -5.60 -26.93 -3.74
CA VAL A 102 -5.17 -25.54 -3.55
C VAL A 102 -3.68 -25.47 -3.25
N ASN A 103 -2.93 -24.92 -4.19
CA ASN A 103 -1.51 -24.66 -4.00
C ASN A 103 -1.28 -23.29 -3.36
N LEU A 104 -0.97 -23.28 -2.05
CA LEU A 104 -0.73 -22.03 -1.30
C LEU A 104 0.46 -21.24 -1.82
N ARG A 105 1.44 -21.87 -2.45
CA ARG A 105 2.55 -21.15 -3.09
C ARG A 105 2.07 -20.35 -4.31
N THR A 106 1.12 -20.85 -5.07
CA THR A 106 0.49 -20.11 -6.17
C THR A 106 -0.30 -18.93 -5.65
N VAL A 107 -1.06 -19.10 -4.56
CA VAL A 107 -1.77 -18.01 -3.88
C VAL A 107 -0.76 -16.95 -3.39
N ALA A 108 0.33 -17.36 -2.73
CA ALA A 108 1.38 -16.47 -2.24
C ALA A 108 2.08 -15.68 -3.37
N ARG A 109 2.30 -16.29 -4.54
CA ARG A 109 2.83 -15.60 -5.73
C ARG A 109 1.87 -14.53 -6.25
N GLY A 110 0.58 -14.81 -6.20
CA GLY A 110 -0.47 -13.89 -6.65
C GLY A 110 -0.79 -12.74 -5.68
N THR A 111 -0.10 -12.63 -4.54
CA THR A 111 -0.34 -11.61 -3.51
C THR A 111 0.91 -10.78 -3.16
N PRO A 112 1.57 -10.15 -4.17
CA PRO A 112 2.74 -9.31 -3.90
C PRO A 112 2.36 -8.13 -3.00
N GLY A 113 3.23 -7.80 -2.04
CA GLY A 113 3.04 -6.67 -1.13
C GLY A 113 2.03 -6.90 0.01
N PHE A 114 1.36 -8.06 0.08
CA PHE A 114 0.42 -8.34 1.17
C PHE A 114 1.16 -8.48 2.51
N SER A 115 0.61 -7.82 3.52
CA SER A 115 0.98 -8.02 4.91
C SER A 115 0.40 -9.31 5.49
N GLY A 116 0.79 -9.68 6.70
CA GLY A 116 0.19 -10.81 7.41
C GLY A 116 -1.32 -10.64 7.63
N ALA A 117 -1.76 -9.40 7.89
CA ALA A 117 -3.18 -9.06 8.07
C ALA A 117 -3.97 -9.21 6.75
N ASP A 118 -3.41 -8.78 5.61
CA ASP A 118 -4.04 -8.94 4.31
C ASP A 118 -4.20 -10.40 3.94
N LEU A 119 -3.20 -11.24 4.24
CA LEU A 119 -3.26 -12.68 4.01
C LEU A 119 -4.30 -13.38 4.91
N ALA A 120 -4.42 -12.96 6.15
CA ALA A 120 -5.47 -13.44 7.05
C ALA A 120 -6.86 -13.05 6.53
N ASN A 121 -7.02 -11.82 6.08
CA ASN A 121 -8.25 -11.31 5.46
C ASN A 121 -8.57 -12.09 4.17
N LEU A 122 -7.59 -12.35 3.31
CA LEU A 122 -7.75 -13.15 2.10
C LEU A 122 -8.34 -14.54 2.39
N VAL A 123 -7.79 -15.23 3.39
CA VAL A 123 -8.28 -16.56 3.79
C VAL A 123 -9.72 -16.49 4.32
N ASN A 124 -10.02 -15.47 5.13
CA ASN A 124 -11.36 -15.24 5.65
C ASN A 124 -12.37 -14.94 4.52
N GLU A 125 -12.01 -14.06 3.57
CA GLU A 125 -12.85 -13.73 2.42
C GLU A 125 -13.10 -14.93 1.51
N ALA A 126 -12.08 -15.78 1.29
CA ALA A 126 -12.24 -17.02 0.53
C ALA A 126 -13.25 -17.98 1.20
N ALA A 127 -13.17 -18.10 2.53
CA ALA A 127 -14.13 -18.90 3.30
C ALA A 127 -15.55 -18.32 3.23
N LEU A 128 -15.70 -17.00 3.34
CA LEU A 128 -17.01 -16.33 3.21
C LEU A 128 -17.60 -16.49 1.80
N LEU A 129 -16.77 -16.45 0.74
CA LEU A 129 -17.22 -16.68 -0.63
C LEU A 129 -17.68 -18.13 -0.83
N ALA A 130 -16.96 -19.11 -0.27
CA ALA A 130 -17.39 -20.51 -0.30
C ALA A 130 -18.73 -20.69 0.42
N ALA A 131 -18.89 -20.11 1.59
CA ALA A 131 -20.14 -20.16 2.36
C ALA A 131 -21.32 -19.52 1.59
N ARG A 132 -21.13 -18.38 0.94
CA ARG A 132 -22.16 -17.72 0.09
C ARG A 132 -22.57 -18.60 -1.09
N LYS A 133 -21.68 -19.44 -1.61
CA LYS A 133 -21.95 -20.39 -2.69
C LYS A 133 -22.45 -21.75 -2.16
N ASN A 134 -22.76 -21.86 -0.88
CA ASN A 134 -23.15 -23.12 -0.21
C ASN A 134 -22.12 -24.25 -0.38
N LYS A 135 -20.84 -23.91 -0.54
CA LYS A 135 -19.74 -24.87 -0.58
C LYS A 135 -19.22 -25.16 0.83
N ARG A 136 -18.91 -26.42 1.11
CA ARG A 136 -18.32 -26.85 2.39
C ARG A 136 -16.79 -26.79 2.40
N ILE A 137 -16.18 -26.62 1.22
CA ILE A 137 -14.75 -26.68 0.99
C ILE A 137 -14.36 -25.44 0.18
N VAL A 138 -13.30 -24.77 0.57
CA VAL A 138 -12.71 -23.62 -0.14
C VAL A 138 -11.79 -24.14 -1.23
N THR A 139 -12.07 -23.81 -2.49
CA THR A 139 -11.26 -24.19 -3.65
C THR A 139 -10.35 -23.05 -4.08
N PHE A 140 -9.45 -23.30 -5.03
CA PHE A 140 -8.59 -22.27 -5.61
C PHE A 140 -9.38 -21.10 -6.21
N GLN A 141 -10.56 -21.38 -6.75
CA GLN A 141 -11.43 -20.35 -7.32
C GLN A 141 -11.87 -19.31 -6.26
N GLU A 142 -12.24 -19.75 -5.06
CA GLU A 142 -12.60 -18.81 -3.99
C GLU A 142 -11.41 -17.97 -3.53
N PHE A 143 -10.20 -18.51 -3.53
CA PHE A 143 -8.99 -17.72 -3.27
C PHE A 143 -8.73 -16.67 -4.34
N GLU A 144 -8.91 -16.99 -5.63
CA GLU A 144 -8.75 -16.02 -6.72
C GLU A 144 -9.81 -14.91 -6.63
N GLU A 145 -11.07 -15.24 -6.40
CA GLU A 145 -12.14 -14.27 -6.24
C GLU A 145 -11.93 -13.39 -4.98
N ALA A 146 -11.47 -14.00 -3.88
CA ALA A 146 -11.13 -13.26 -2.66
C ALA A 146 -9.96 -12.30 -2.88
N LYS A 147 -8.92 -12.75 -3.58
CA LYS A 147 -7.78 -11.93 -3.97
C LYS A 147 -8.24 -10.71 -4.78
N ASP A 148 -9.04 -10.94 -5.81
CA ASP A 148 -9.60 -9.87 -6.62
C ASP A 148 -10.42 -8.88 -5.76
N LYS A 149 -11.21 -9.38 -4.81
CA LYS A 149 -11.98 -8.54 -3.89
C LYS A 149 -11.09 -7.72 -2.96
N VAL A 150 -10.04 -8.31 -2.42
CA VAL A 150 -9.11 -7.62 -1.50
C VAL A 150 -8.28 -6.58 -2.25
N MET A 151 -7.79 -6.88 -3.44
CA MET A 151 -6.93 -6.00 -4.23
C MET A 151 -7.70 -4.90 -4.97
N MET A 152 -8.87 -5.22 -5.52
CA MET A 152 -9.63 -4.35 -6.43
C MET A 152 -10.94 -3.84 -5.82
N GLY A 153 -11.34 -4.34 -4.65
CA GLY A 153 -12.63 -4.06 -4.03
C GLY A 153 -13.76 -4.97 -4.52
N ALA A 154 -14.92 -4.85 -3.86
CA ALA A 154 -16.08 -5.66 -4.18
C ALA A 154 -16.69 -5.27 -5.54
N GLU A 155 -17.17 -6.28 -6.30
CA GLU A 155 -17.91 -6.06 -7.54
C GLU A 155 -19.24 -5.35 -7.26
N ARG A 156 -19.55 -4.35 -8.09
CA ARG A 156 -20.81 -3.60 -8.04
C ARG A 156 -21.76 -4.07 -9.16
N ARG A 157 -22.15 -5.34 -9.13
CA ARG A 157 -23.02 -5.94 -10.17
C ARG A 157 -24.39 -5.31 -10.26
N SER A 158 -24.85 -4.62 -9.22
CA SER A 158 -26.10 -3.88 -9.22
C SER A 158 -26.07 -2.54 -9.96
N MET A 159 -24.86 -2.09 -10.35
CA MET A 159 -24.71 -0.86 -11.12
C MET A 159 -25.10 -1.12 -12.58
N VAL A 160 -26.17 -0.50 -13.00
CA VAL A 160 -26.65 -0.59 -14.39
C VAL A 160 -25.87 0.44 -15.21
N MET A 161 -25.06 -0.06 -16.15
CA MET A 161 -24.39 0.76 -17.15
C MET A 161 -25.15 0.67 -18.47
N THR A 162 -25.26 1.78 -19.18
CA THR A 162 -25.77 1.79 -20.55
C THR A 162 -24.82 1.05 -21.49
N GLU A 163 -25.30 0.62 -22.65
CA GLU A 163 -24.43 -0.06 -23.64
C GLU A 163 -23.31 0.86 -24.14
N ASP A 164 -23.57 2.16 -24.25
CA ASP A 164 -22.55 3.15 -24.65
C ASP A 164 -21.48 3.31 -23.56
N GLU A 165 -21.86 3.35 -22.27
CA GLU A 165 -20.92 3.38 -21.16
C GLU A 165 -20.08 2.10 -21.09
N LYS A 166 -20.68 0.94 -21.29
CA LYS A 166 -19.93 -0.34 -21.35
C LYS A 166 -18.95 -0.35 -22.51
N LYS A 167 -19.37 0.12 -23.68
CA LYS A 167 -18.52 0.21 -24.87
C LYS A 167 -17.36 1.16 -24.62
N LEU A 168 -17.62 2.34 -24.09
CA LEU A 168 -16.59 3.32 -23.76
C LEU A 168 -15.59 2.74 -22.76
N THR A 169 -16.09 2.17 -21.65
CA THR A 169 -15.24 1.51 -20.64
C THR A 169 -14.41 0.37 -21.23
N ALA A 170 -15.00 -0.44 -22.13
CA ALA A 170 -14.29 -1.54 -22.76
C ALA A 170 -13.12 -1.07 -23.64
N TYR A 171 -13.31 -0.01 -24.39
CA TYR A 171 -12.22 0.59 -25.18
C TYR A 171 -11.16 1.25 -24.30
N HIS A 172 -11.57 1.93 -23.23
CA HIS A 172 -10.67 2.53 -22.26
C HIS A 172 -9.76 1.48 -21.62
N GLU A 173 -10.34 0.44 -21.01
CA GLU A 173 -9.58 -0.66 -20.41
C GLU A 173 -8.79 -1.45 -21.44
N GLY A 174 -9.34 -1.63 -22.65
CA GLY A 174 -8.64 -2.21 -23.79
C GLY A 174 -7.38 -1.44 -24.16
N GLY A 175 -7.44 -0.11 -24.11
CA GLY A 175 -6.30 0.78 -24.33
C GLY A 175 -5.17 0.54 -23.33
N HIS A 176 -5.50 0.50 -22.02
CA HIS A 176 -4.52 0.16 -20.99
C HIS A 176 -3.90 -1.23 -21.22
N ALA A 177 -4.73 -2.22 -21.53
CA ALA A 177 -4.28 -3.59 -21.75
C ALA A 177 -3.35 -3.70 -22.97
N ILE A 178 -3.72 -3.10 -24.11
CA ILE A 178 -2.92 -3.13 -25.33
C ILE A 178 -1.56 -2.46 -25.12
N VAL A 179 -1.54 -1.28 -24.48
CA VAL A 179 -0.28 -0.58 -24.19
C VAL A 179 0.59 -1.43 -23.25
N SER A 180 0.00 -1.96 -22.17
CA SER A 180 0.73 -2.82 -21.23
C SER A 180 1.30 -4.06 -21.90
N PHE A 181 0.54 -4.73 -22.75
CA PHE A 181 0.94 -5.96 -23.44
C PHE A 181 2.11 -5.74 -24.43
N ASN A 182 2.17 -4.56 -25.06
CA ASN A 182 3.20 -4.23 -26.04
C ASN A 182 4.47 -3.59 -25.43
N LEU A 183 4.51 -3.33 -24.12
CA LEU A 183 5.67 -2.78 -23.44
C LEU A 183 6.43 -3.87 -22.70
N GLU A 184 7.64 -4.19 -23.15
CA GLU A 184 8.51 -5.22 -22.51
C GLU A 184 8.80 -4.94 -21.03
N SER A 185 8.80 -3.67 -20.63
CA SER A 185 9.06 -3.25 -19.25
C SER A 185 7.80 -3.18 -18.38
N SER A 186 6.66 -3.61 -18.91
CA SER A 186 5.41 -3.70 -18.15
C SER A 186 5.32 -5.03 -17.40
N ASP A 187 4.71 -5.00 -16.20
CA ASP A 187 4.36 -6.24 -15.51
C ASP A 187 3.25 -6.98 -16.27
N PRO A 188 3.22 -8.32 -16.25
CA PRO A 188 2.18 -9.09 -16.94
C PRO A 188 0.76 -8.70 -16.53
N ILE A 189 -0.15 -8.68 -17.49
CA ILE A 189 -1.57 -8.43 -17.21
C ILE A 189 -2.12 -9.66 -16.47
N HIS A 190 -2.63 -9.42 -15.26
CA HIS A 190 -3.33 -10.42 -14.48
C HIS A 190 -4.81 -10.50 -14.87
N LYS A 191 -5.44 -9.33 -14.99
CA LYS A 191 -6.89 -9.24 -15.26
C LYS A 191 -7.24 -7.93 -15.91
N ALA A 192 -8.16 -7.99 -16.89
CA ALA A 192 -8.88 -6.84 -17.42
C ALA A 192 -10.37 -7.06 -17.22
N THR A 193 -11.12 -6.06 -16.80
CA THR A 193 -12.56 -6.18 -16.52
C THR A 193 -13.27 -4.84 -16.73
N ILE A 194 -14.50 -4.92 -17.20
CA ILE A 194 -15.44 -3.79 -17.27
C ILE A 194 -16.52 -3.90 -16.18
N ILE A 195 -16.37 -4.84 -15.26
CA ILE A 195 -17.28 -4.96 -14.10
C ILE A 195 -16.89 -3.89 -13.10
N PRO A 196 -17.80 -2.97 -12.73
CA PRO A 196 -17.50 -1.92 -11.77
C PRO A 196 -17.06 -2.47 -10.41
N ARG A 197 -15.97 -1.89 -9.86
CA ARG A 197 -15.44 -2.22 -8.53
C ARG A 197 -15.10 -0.94 -7.77
N GLY A 198 -15.59 -0.82 -6.55
CA GLY A 198 -15.38 0.40 -5.77
C GLY A 198 -15.86 1.65 -6.53
N ARG A 199 -14.95 2.54 -6.90
CA ARG A 199 -15.23 3.75 -7.71
C ARG A 199 -14.90 3.58 -9.19
N ALA A 200 -14.20 2.52 -9.58
CA ALA A 200 -13.80 2.27 -10.95
C ALA A 200 -14.94 1.59 -11.74
N LEU A 201 -15.15 2.00 -12.98
CA LEU A 201 -16.11 1.38 -13.91
C LEU A 201 -15.53 0.15 -14.60
N GLY A 202 -14.23 0.14 -14.79
CA GLY A 202 -13.43 -0.97 -15.28
C GLY A 202 -12.05 -0.94 -14.64
N MET A 203 -11.20 -1.90 -14.96
CA MET A 203 -9.83 -1.95 -14.45
C MET A 203 -8.98 -2.93 -15.24
N VAL A 204 -7.73 -2.54 -15.51
CA VAL A 204 -6.65 -3.44 -15.91
C VAL A 204 -5.68 -3.57 -14.76
N MET A 205 -5.43 -4.81 -14.34
CA MET A 205 -4.52 -5.11 -13.25
C MET A 205 -3.31 -5.87 -13.76
N ASN A 206 -2.15 -5.34 -13.48
CA ASN A 206 -0.87 -5.98 -13.73
C ASN A 206 -0.33 -6.55 -12.42
N LEU A 207 0.26 -7.73 -12.46
CA LEU A 207 0.92 -8.35 -11.32
C LEU A 207 2.36 -8.70 -11.68
N PRO A 208 3.34 -8.28 -10.88
CA PRO A 208 4.72 -8.65 -11.10
C PRO A 208 4.91 -10.17 -10.85
N GLU A 209 5.76 -10.79 -11.65
CA GLU A 209 6.10 -12.22 -11.49
C GLU A 209 6.86 -12.52 -10.19
N ARG A 210 7.50 -11.50 -9.63
CA ARG A 210 8.28 -11.55 -8.39
C ARG A 210 8.06 -10.29 -7.56
N ASP A 211 8.40 -10.33 -6.30
CA ASP A 211 8.41 -9.13 -5.45
C ASP A 211 9.44 -8.13 -6.01
N LYS A 212 8.99 -6.92 -6.33
CA LYS A 212 9.81 -5.83 -6.86
C LYS A 212 10.07 -4.79 -5.78
N TYR A 213 11.33 -4.49 -5.55
CA TYR A 213 11.78 -3.47 -4.61
C TYR A 213 12.39 -2.24 -5.29
N GLN A 214 12.69 -2.34 -6.58
CA GLN A 214 13.29 -1.28 -7.37
C GLN A 214 12.65 -1.19 -8.74
N TYR A 215 12.58 0.02 -9.27
CA TYR A 215 12.05 0.30 -10.60
C TYR A 215 13.07 1.06 -11.43
N THR A 216 13.22 0.68 -12.67
CA THR A 216 14.06 1.36 -13.65
C THR A 216 13.31 2.52 -14.30
N ILE A 217 14.04 3.45 -14.94
CA ILE A 217 13.44 4.53 -15.74
C ILE A 217 12.51 3.96 -16.82
N LYS A 218 12.88 2.85 -17.44
CA LYS A 218 12.04 2.19 -18.48
C LYS A 218 10.72 1.72 -17.89
N GLU A 219 10.72 1.13 -16.70
CA GLU A 219 9.50 0.66 -16.02
C GLU A 219 8.61 1.81 -15.59
N PHE A 220 9.16 2.93 -15.12
CA PHE A 220 8.38 4.12 -14.82
C PHE A 220 7.75 4.71 -16.08
N LYS A 221 8.52 4.85 -17.17
CA LYS A 221 7.99 5.31 -18.45
C LYS A 221 6.89 4.38 -18.99
N ALA A 222 7.04 3.05 -18.84
CA ALA A 222 6.02 2.09 -19.20
C ALA A 222 4.74 2.28 -18.38
N LYS A 223 4.84 2.50 -17.06
CA LYS A 223 3.69 2.80 -16.21
C LYS A 223 2.97 4.09 -16.62
N ILE A 224 3.70 5.15 -16.95
CA ILE A 224 3.13 6.40 -17.44
C ILE A 224 2.40 6.16 -18.78
N ALA A 225 3.03 5.48 -19.73
CA ALA A 225 2.42 5.17 -21.02
C ALA A 225 1.13 4.34 -20.84
N MET A 226 1.16 3.34 -19.95
CA MET A 226 -0.01 2.54 -19.62
C MET A 226 -1.15 3.41 -19.09
N CYS A 227 -0.88 4.37 -18.19
CA CYS A 227 -1.90 5.28 -17.68
C CYS A 227 -2.59 6.10 -18.78
N PHE A 228 -1.88 6.44 -19.87
CA PHE A 228 -2.48 7.16 -20.99
C PHE A 228 -3.21 6.26 -22.00
N GLY A 229 -3.03 4.94 -21.93
CA GLY A 229 -3.60 3.97 -22.86
C GLY A 229 -5.11 4.09 -23.02
N GLY A 230 -5.85 4.20 -21.90
CA GLY A 230 -7.30 4.36 -21.91
C GLY A 230 -7.75 5.64 -22.61
N ARG A 231 -7.16 6.77 -22.25
CA ARG A 231 -7.49 8.07 -22.85
C ARG A 231 -7.21 8.11 -24.36
N VAL A 232 -6.08 7.57 -24.78
CA VAL A 232 -5.72 7.50 -26.20
C VAL A 232 -6.68 6.62 -26.98
N ALA A 233 -7.12 5.51 -26.41
CA ALA A 233 -8.15 4.64 -27.00
C ALA A 233 -9.48 5.37 -27.16
N GLU A 234 -9.94 6.13 -26.17
CA GLU A 234 -11.14 6.97 -26.26
C GLU A 234 -10.98 8.00 -27.40
N GLU A 235 -9.85 8.70 -27.47
CA GLU A 235 -9.59 9.70 -28.50
C GLU A 235 -9.65 9.11 -29.92
N LEU A 236 -9.03 7.93 -30.12
CA LEU A 236 -8.99 7.26 -31.42
C LEU A 236 -10.35 6.75 -31.89
N ILE A 237 -11.19 6.26 -30.95
CA ILE A 237 -12.47 5.60 -31.31
C ILE A 237 -13.65 6.56 -31.30
N PHE A 238 -13.68 7.47 -30.32
CA PHE A 238 -14.85 8.36 -30.10
C PHE A 238 -14.57 9.83 -30.48
N GLY A 239 -13.30 10.19 -30.75
CA GLY A 239 -12.87 11.55 -31.07
C GLY A 239 -12.57 12.39 -29.84
N LYS A 240 -11.86 13.51 -30.06
CA LYS A 240 -11.32 14.37 -28.98
C LYS A 240 -12.40 14.97 -28.07
N ASP A 241 -13.56 15.27 -28.60
CA ASP A 241 -14.64 15.91 -27.86
C ASP A 241 -15.39 14.95 -26.91
N ASN A 242 -15.20 13.63 -27.09
CA ASN A 242 -15.86 12.57 -26.31
C ASN A 242 -14.92 11.88 -25.32
N ILE A 243 -13.75 12.45 -25.07
CA ILE A 243 -12.82 11.95 -24.05
C ILE A 243 -13.42 12.18 -22.67
N THR A 244 -13.41 11.15 -21.81
CA THR A 244 -13.91 11.27 -20.45
C THR A 244 -12.83 11.72 -19.46
N SER A 245 -13.26 12.20 -18.29
CA SER A 245 -12.38 12.49 -17.16
C SER A 245 -11.83 11.22 -16.48
N GLY A 246 -12.25 10.04 -16.95
CA GLY A 246 -12.03 8.77 -16.26
C GLY A 246 -13.03 8.56 -15.11
N ALA A 247 -13.27 7.32 -14.74
CA ALA A 247 -14.19 6.98 -13.67
C ALA A 247 -13.74 7.58 -12.33
N GLY A 248 -14.51 8.50 -11.82
CA GLY A 248 -14.36 9.01 -10.46
C GLY A 248 -13.46 10.22 -10.28
N GLY A 249 -12.99 10.88 -11.34
CA GLY A 249 -12.20 12.13 -11.32
C GLY A 249 -11.56 12.44 -9.96
N GLY A 250 -10.26 12.47 -9.81
CA GLY A 250 -9.63 12.74 -8.52
C GLY A 250 -8.30 12.03 -8.34
N SER A 251 -7.91 11.77 -7.10
CA SER A 251 -6.58 11.25 -6.74
C SER A 251 -6.25 9.85 -7.32
N GLY A 252 -7.25 9.13 -7.85
CA GLY A 252 -7.09 7.80 -8.46
C GLY A 252 -7.18 7.79 -9.98
N SER A 253 -7.36 8.95 -10.67
CA SER A 253 -7.43 8.97 -12.13
C SER A 253 -6.07 8.68 -12.76
N ASP A 254 -6.08 8.13 -13.99
CA ASP A 254 -4.88 7.77 -14.74
C ASP A 254 -3.95 8.95 -14.93
N ILE A 255 -4.49 10.13 -15.25
CA ILE A 255 -3.71 11.36 -15.37
C ILE A 255 -3.03 11.72 -14.04
N ASN A 256 -3.72 11.57 -12.92
CA ASN A 256 -3.15 11.86 -11.62
C ASN A 256 -2.04 10.87 -11.28
N GLN A 257 -2.22 9.58 -11.58
CA GLN A 257 -1.20 8.56 -11.38
C GLN A 257 0.02 8.82 -12.26
N ALA A 258 -0.18 9.08 -13.55
CA ALA A 258 0.90 9.43 -14.48
C ALA A 258 1.67 10.66 -14.00
N THR A 259 0.95 11.71 -13.57
CA THR A 259 1.55 12.95 -13.05
C THR A 259 2.36 12.70 -11.79
N LYS A 260 1.84 11.90 -10.84
CA LYS A 260 2.58 11.55 -9.61
C LYS A 260 3.86 10.78 -9.91
N ILE A 261 3.80 9.81 -10.84
CA ILE A 261 4.98 9.05 -11.26
C ILE A 261 6.00 9.97 -11.91
N ALA A 262 5.59 10.78 -12.88
CA ALA A 262 6.48 11.71 -13.57
C ALA A 262 7.13 12.70 -12.59
N LYS A 263 6.33 13.27 -11.69
CA LYS A 263 6.83 14.18 -10.65
C LYS A 263 7.84 13.48 -9.74
N ALA A 264 7.54 12.26 -9.28
CA ALA A 264 8.46 11.49 -8.44
C ALA A 264 9.77 11.13 -9.15
N MET A 265 9.71 10.80 -10.45
CA MET A 265 10.92 10.56 -11.27
C MET A 265 11.85 11.76 -11.26
N VAL A 266 11.29 12.95 -11.42
CA VAL A 266 12.07 14.21 -11.47
C VAL A 266 12.52 14.63 -10.08
N THR A 267 11.59 14.70 -9.10
CA THR A 267 11.87 15.35 -7.82
C THR A 267 12.43 14.43 -6.75
N LYS A 268 12.06 13.12 -6.75
CA LYS A 268 12.49 12.19 -5.70
C LYS A 268 13.59 11.24 -6.12
N TYR A 269 13.60 10.83 -7.39
CA TYR A 269 14.51 9.78 -7.85
C TYR A 269 15.66 10.29 -8.70
N GLY A 270 15.76 11.62 -8.94
CA GLY A 270 16.85 12.22 -9.72
C GLY A 270 16.97 11.63 -11.14
N MET A 271 15.84 11.33 -11.78
CA MET A 271 15.79 10.69 -13.10
C MET A 271 15.63 11.69 -14.24
N SER A 272 15.88 12.98 -13.99
CA SER A 272 15.90 14.03 -15.02
C SER A 272 17.33 14.25 -15.51
N GLU A 273 17.52 14.30 -16.83
CA GLU A 273 18.81 14.63 -17.41
C GLU A 273 19.17 16.12 -17.21
N GLU A 274 18.16 17.00 -17.21
CA GLU A 274 18.33 18.44 -17.06
C GLU A 274 18.66 18.84 -15.62
N LEU A 275 17.95 18.24 -14.64
CA LEU A 275 18.10 18.57 -13.22
C LEU A 275 19.16 17.74 -12.51
N GLY A 276 19.63 16.64 -13.13
CA GLY A 276 20.63 15.75 -12.57
C GLY A 276 20.11 14.84 -11.45
N PRO A 277 20.98 14.01 -10.86
CA PRO A 277 20.64 13.00 -9.85
C PRO A 277 20.55 13.63 -8.46
N MET A 278 19.63 14.54 -8.26
CA MET A 278 19.39 15.23 -6.98
C MET A 278 17.93 15.06 -6.57
N GLU A 279 17.66 15.07 -5.27
CA GLU A 279 16.32 15.13 -4.72
C GLU A 279 15.88 16.57 -4.53
N TYR A 280 14.77 16.92 -5.18
CA TYR A 280 14.10 18.20 -5.07
C TYR A 280 12.80 17.98 -4.31
N GLY A 281 12.86 17.75 -3.02
CA GLY A 281 11.68 17.57 -2.16
C GLY A 281 11.17 18.89 -1.62
N GLU A 282 9.85 19.10 -1.63
CA GLU A 282 9.26 19.91 -0.57
C GLU A 282 9.54 19.14 0.73
N ASN A 283 10.24 19.71 1.69
CA ASN A 283 10.18 19.25 3.07
C ASN A 283 8.70 19.38 3.46
N GLU A 284 7.95 18.28 3.36
CA GLU A 284 6.69 18.12 4.08
C GLU A 284 7.06 18.03 5.57
N GLU A 285 7.51 19.17 6.14
CA GLU A 285 7.36 19.35 7.56
C GLU A 285 5.86 19.39 7.80
N GLU A 286 5.40 18.38 8.50
CA GLU A 286 4.01 18.13 8.88
C GLU A 286 3.31 19.45 9.19
N ILE A 287 2.11 19.64 8.62
CA ILE A 287 1.19 20.71 8.98
C ILE A 287 0.82 20.51 10.45
N PHE A 288 1.63 21.07 11.31
CA PHE A 288 1.39 21.13 12.74
C PHE A 288 0.60 22.42 13.02
N LEU A 289 -0.64 22.26 13.46
CA LEU A 289 -1.45 23.30 14.07
C LEU A 289 -1.97 24.44 13.17
N GLY A 290 -2.51 24.16 11.98
CA GLY A 290 -3.35 25.16 11.30
C GLY A 290 -2.64 26.50 10.95
N ARG A 291 -1.34 26.61 11.14
CA ARG A 291 -0.47 27.65 10.61
C ARG A 291 0.33 27.08 9.46
N SER A 292 0.15 27.63 8.29
CA SER A 292 1.08 27.44 7.17
C SER A 292 2.45 27.94 7.62
N VAL A 293 3.31 27.04 8.06
CA VAL A 293 4.74 27.32 8.13
C VAL A 293 5.18 27.51 6.68
N ALA A 294 5.88 28.59 6.40
CA ALA A 294 6.32 28.97 5.07
C ALA A 294 6.97 27.73 4.40
N ARG A 295 6.40 27.33 3.25
CA ARG A 295 6.99 26.28 2.42
C ARG A 295 8.35 26.77 1.97
N GLN A 296 9.40 26.17 2.49
CA GLN A 296 10.73 26.38 1.99
C GLN A 296 10.86 25.52 0.73
N GLN A 297 10.67 26.14 -0.44
CA GLN A 297 10.98 25.50 -1.70
C GLN A 297 12.50 25.42 -1.84
N ASN A 298 13.02 24.19 -1.94
CA ASN A 298 14.45 23.96 -2.23
C ASN A 298 14.77 24.09 -3.72
N MET A 299 13.94 24.83 -4.47
CA MET A 299 14.10 25.10 -5.89
C MET A 299 14.03 26.59 -6.17
N SER A 300 14.85 27.08 -7.13
CA SER A 300 14.72 28.45 -7.63
C SER A 300 13.41 28.59 -8.43
N GLU A 301 12.91 29.84 -8.57
CA GLU A 301 11.73 30.14 -9.39
C GLU A 301 11.89 29.70 -10.86
N GLU A 302 13.11 29.64 -11.37
CA GLU A 302 13.40 29.16 -12.73
C GLU A 302 13.27 27.62 -12.89
N MET A 303 13.32 26.88 -11.78
CA MET A 303 13.20 25.40 -11.77
C MET A 303 11.78 24.92 -11.47
N THR A 304 10.89 25.79 -11.05
CA THR A 304 9.50 25.46 -10.70
C THR A 304 8.59 25.57 -11.91
#